data_50e0fb7c1349b986ccc5a5a2bd6b322e
#
_entry.id   50e0fb7c1349b986ccc5a5a2bd6b322e
#
_cell.length_a   1.000
_cell.length_b   1.000
_cell.length_c   1.000
_cell.angle_alpha   90.00
_cell.angle_beta   90.00
_cell.angle_gamma   90.00
#
_symmetry.space_group_name_H-M   'P 1'
#
loop_
_entity.id
_entity.type
_entity.pdbx_description
1 polymer ?
#
loop_
_entity_poly.entity_id
_entity_poly.type
_entity_poly.pdbx_seq_one_letter_code
_entity_poly.pdbx_strand_id
1 'polypeptide(L)'
;MKRRWSLITAIAVLTVALAFVVVQLVRGQGAGDQPAAAKPVASAPGTDPGALRGVAWWPLHQSGTAKAGERDAEALGRTQWVDGPTGGALQLDGLSGYAETGTRLDTKGQDYSVAARVRLTADDMNGFHTALSQDGDQISAFFLQYSGQDQNFAFSFSGARTVAEKTEKPQAGRWYHLTGTYSQKDHRMQLYVDGRLAGSRIATSSVDPTGEVVLGRAKFNGETVDFWQGDIADVHLYDRELTPREVESLSAREPD
;
A
#
# COMPACT_ATOMS: atom_id res chain seq x y z
N MET A 1 12.85 64.61 -8.80
CA MET A 1 11.48 65.14 -8.54
C MET A 1 10.64 64.00 -8.03
N LYS A 2 10.39 63.91 -6.70
CA LYS A 2 9.10 64.14 -6.00
C LYS A 2 7.97 63.28 -6.63
N ARG A 3 7.29 62.35 -5.95
CA ARG A 3 6.62 62.41 -4.64
C ARG A 3 6.31 61.01 -4.10
N ARG A 4 6.54 60.84 -2.82
CA ARG A 4 5.95 59.88 -1.88
C ARG A 4 4.43 60.08 -1.78
N TRP A 5 3.66 59.03 -1.51
CA TRP A 5 2.48 59.10 -0.62
C TRP A 5 2.23 57.77 0.05
N SER A 6 2.31 57.80 1.35
CA SER A 6 1.85 56.83 2.33
C SER A 6 0.40 57.13 2.69
N LEU A 7 -0.34 56.10 3.09
CA LEU A 7 -1.52 56.19 3.98
C LEU A 7 -1.86 54.71 4.32
N ILE A 8 -1.61 54.14 5.44
CA ILE A 8 -2.07 54.21 6.86
C ILE A 8 -3.61 54.08 7.00
N THR A 9 -3.96 53.14 7.85
CA THR A 9 -5.15 52.86 8.67
C THR A 9 -6.35 52.17 8.01
N ALA A 10 -6.88 51.06 8.54
CA ALA A 10 -7.59 51.01 9.82
C ALA A 10 -7.79 49.57 10.36
N ILE A 11 -7.54 49.40 11.65
CA ILE A 11 -7.88 48.28 12.52
C ILE A 11 -9.39 48.36 12.83
N ALA A 12 -10.11 47.25 12.70
CA ALA A 12 -11.42 47.11 13.31
C ALA A 12 -11.41 45.85 14.20
N VAL A 13 -11.30 46.11 15.49
CA VAL A 13 -11.55 45.16 16.58
C VAL A 13 -13.06 45.02 16.75
N LEU A 14 -13.61 43.82 16.67
CA LEU A 14 -14.97 43.54 17.12
C LEU A 14 -14.94 42.44 18.18
N THR A 15 -15.05 42.88 19.44
CA THR A 15 -15.38 42.10 20.61
C THR A 15 -16.87 41.76 20.60
N VAL A 16 -17.23 40.47 20.72
CA VAL A 16 -18.60 40.04 21.05
C VAL A 16 -18.58 39.25 22.35
N ALA A 17 -19.40 39.74 23.24
CA ALA A 17 -19.52 39.37 24.64
C ALA A 17 -20.11 37.95 24.88
N LEU A 18 -19.62 37.38 25.98
CA LEU A 18 -20.17 36.20 26.66
C LEU A 18 -21.59 36.47 27.19
N ALA A 19 -22.52 35.60 26.86
CA ALA A 19 -23.77 35.49 27.57
C ALA A 19 -23.82 34.19 28.38
N PHE A 20 -23.67 34.28 29.68
CA PHE A 20 -23.96 33.23 30.65
C PHE A 20 -25.49 33.14 30.82
N VAL A 21 -26.05 31.95 30.59
CA VAL A 21 -27.40 31.60 31.09
C VAL A 21 -27.24 30.56 32.18
N VAL A 22 -27.47 31.00 33.40
CA VAL A 22 -27.65 30.17 34.59
C VAL A 22 -29.14 29.73 34.59
N VAL A 23 -29.41 28.42 34.49
CA VAL A 23 -30.72 27.88 34.83
C VAL A 23 -30.62 27.05 36.08
N GLN A 24 -31.42 27.46 37.04
CA GLN A 24 -31.56 26.97 38.41
C GLN A 24 -32.15 25.55 38.49
N LEU A 25 -31.64 24.84 39.49
CA LEU A 25 -32.15 23.58 40.02
C LEU A 25 -33.67 23.61 40.32
N VAL A 26 -34.37 22.59 39.90
CA VAL A 26 -35.56 22.12 40.61
C VAL A 26 -35.27 20.70 41.09
N ARG A 27 -35.28 20.54 42.42
CA ARG A 27 -35.26 19.24 43.10
C ARG A 27 -36.61 18.54 42.88
N GLY A 28 -36.57 17.35 42.30
CA GLY A 28 -37.64 16.40 42.38
C GLY A 28 -37.07 15.05 42.78
N GLN A 29 -37.41 14.59 44.00
CA GLN A 29 -37.13 13.24 44.49
C GLN A 29 -38.06 12.28 43.74
N GLY A 30 -37.51 11.23 43.15
CA GLY A 30 -38.26 10.11 42.57
C GLY A 30 -37.35 8.91 42.43
N ALA A 31 -37.68 7.90 43.21
CA ALA A 31 -37.39 6.47 43.21
C ALA A 31 -36.36 5.94 42.19
N GLY A 32 -35.49 5.10 42.74
CA GLY A 32 -34.37 4.41 42.06
C GLY A 32 -34.78 3.59 40.85
N ASP A 33 -34.09 3.88 39.76
CA ASP A 33 -33.86 2.92 38.71
C ASP A 33 -32.33 2.74 38.58
N GLN A 34 -31.89 1.55 38.93
CA GLN A 34 -30.52 1.10 38.77
C GLN A 34 -30.22 1.03 37.26
N PRO A 35 -29.19 1.67 36.74
CA PRO A 35 -28.87 1.50 35.32
C PRO A 35 -28.54 0.02 35.09
N ALA A 36 -29.30 -0.59 34.21
CA ALA A 36 -29.01 -1.92 33.70
C ALA A 36 -27.56 -1.92 33.20
N ALA A 37 -26.77 -2.84 33.72
CA ALA A 37 -25.40 -3.10 33.24
C ALA A 37 -25.43 -3.20 31.72
N ALA A 38 -24.72 -2.27 31.06
CA ALA A 38 -24.51 -2.34 29.63
C ALA A 38 -23.94 -3.73 29.31
N LYS A 39 -24.67 -4.51 28.52
CA LYS A 39 -24.15 -5.75 27.96
C LYS A 39 -22.83 -5.42 27.27
N PRO A 40 -21.77 -6.21 27.49
CA PRO A 40 -20.55 -6.01 26.77
C PRO A 40 -20.89 -6.03 25.28
N VAL A 41 -20.60 -4.93 24.59
CA VAL A 41 -20.61 -4.89 23.12
C VAL A 41 -19.67 -6.02 22.70
N ALA A 42 -20.22 -7.04 22.07
CA ALA A 42 -19.41 -8.11 21.52
C ALA A 42 -18.35 -7.44 20.64
N SER A 43 -17.09 -7.59 20.99
CA SER A 43 -15.97 -7.20 20.14
C SER A 43 -16.28 -7.79 18.78
N ALA A 44 -16.32 -6.94 17.74
CA ALA A 44 -16.38 -7.44 16.38
C ALA A 44 -15.32 -8.51 16.22
N PRO A 45 -15.62 -9.66 15.59
CA PRO A 45 -14.66 -10.74 15.47
C PRO A 45 -13.39 -10.13 14.90
N GLY A 46 -12.30 -10.21 15.68
CA GLY A 46 -10.98 -9.84 15.20
C GLY A 46 -10.77 -10.62 13.92
N THR A 47 -10.49 -9.90 12.83
CA THR A 47 -10.22 -10.54 11.55
C THR A 47 -8.93 -11.33 11.77
N ASP A 48 -9.06 -12.64 11.93
CA ASP A 48 -7.92 -13.56 11.98
C ASP A 48 -7.09 -13.31 10.71
N PRO A 49 -5.82 -12.89 10.78
CA PRO A 49 -5.00 -12.69 9.59
C PRO A 49 -4.89 -13.97 8.75
N GLY A 50 -5.02 -15.15 9.36
CA GLY A 50 -5.13 -16.42 8.67
C GLY A 50 -6.42 -16.60 7.86
N ALA A 51 -7.45 -15.76 8.09
CA ALA A 51 -8.70 -15.76 7.34
C ALA A 51 -8.68 -14.86 6.08
N LEU A 52 -7.61 -14.10 5.82
CA LEU A 52 -7.44 -13.33 4.59
C LEU A 52 -7.10 -14.29 3.45
N ARG A 53 -8.11 -14.97 2.90
CA ARG A 53 -7.92 -15.82 1.71
C ARG A 53 -7.64 -14.93 0.50
N GLY A 54 -6.39 -15.00 0.01
CA GLY A 54 -5.96 -14.41 -1.24
C GLY A 54 -6.05 -15.40 -2.40
N VAL A 55 -5.88 -14.90 -3.60
CA VAL A 55 -5.69 -15.71 -4.82
C VAL A 55 -4.38 -16.47 -4.74
N ALA A 56 -3.34 -15.83 -4.20
CA ALA A 56 -2.03 -16.45 -4.01
C ALA A 56 -1.26 -15.82 -2.85
N TRP A 57 -0.38 -16.62 -2.25
CA TRP A 57 0.55 -16.20 -1.21
C TRP A 57 1.87 -16.97 -1.31
N TRP A 58 2.95 -16.22 -1.45
CA TRP A 58 4.33 -16.73 -1.44
C TRP A 58 5.09 -16.11 -0.25
N PRO A 59 5.33 -16.89 0.83
CA PRO A 59 6.11 -16.41 1.97
C PRO A 59 7.57 -16.09 1.58
N LEU A 60 8.08 -16.77 0.57
CA LEU A 60 9.48 -16.73 0.10
C LEU A 60 10.48 -17.20 1.19
N HIS A 61 10.08 -18.21 1.97
CA HIS A 61 10.89 -18.84 3.01
C HIS A 61 11.91 -19.80 2.38
N GLN A 62 13.05 -19.29 1.91
CA GLN A 62 14.12 -20.07 1.27
C GLN A 62 13.67 -20.85 0.02
N SER A 63 12.50 -20.54 -0.51
CA SER A 63 11.92 -21.14 -1.73
C SER A 63 10.79 -20.29 -2.28
N GLY A 64 10.42 -20.53 -3.54
CA GLY A 64 9.22 -19.94 -4.17
C GLY A 64 7.91 -20.67 -3.86
N THR A 65 7.89 -21.61 -2.91
CA THR A 65 6.71 -22.45 -2.62
C THR A 65 5.53 -21.59 -2.18
N ALA A 66 4.41 -21.75 -2.86
CA ALA A 66 3.15 -21.08 -2.54
C ALA A 66 2.48 -21.74 -1.31
N LYS A 67 1.94 -20.92 -0.41
CA LYS A 67 1.07 -21.34 0.70
C LYS A 67 -0.42 -21.19 0.34
N ALA A 68 -0.72 -20.36 -0.64
CA ALA A 68 -2.01 -20.28 -1.30
C ALA A 68 -1.78 -20.03 -2.79
N GLY A 69 -2.73 -20.47 -3.63
CA GLY A 69 -2.55 -20.48 -5.09
C GLY A 69 -2.09 -21.83 -5.60
N GLU A 70 -2.03 -21.97 -6.92
CA GLU A 70 -1.77 -23.24 -7.59
C GLU A 70 -0.31 -23.41 -8.06
N ARG A 71 0.48 -22.33 -8.02
CA ARG A 71 1.81 -22.30 -8.61
C ARG A 71 2.85 -21.71 -7.67
N ASP A 72 4.01 -22.34 -7.66
CA ASP A 72 5.20 -21.85 -7.00
C ASP A 72 5.84 -20.73 -7.83
N ALA A 73 6.52 -19.78 -7.17
CA ALA A 73 7.30 -18.77 -7.84
C ALA A 73 8.67 -19.34 -8.25
N GLU A 74 9.02 -19.19 -9.52
CA GLU A 74 10.31 -19.61 -10.07
C GLU A 74 11.29 -18.43 -10.08
N ALA A 75 12.36 -18.53 -9.31
CA ALA A 75 13.40 -17.50 -9.26
C ALA A 75 14.36 -17.65 -10.45
N LEU A 76 14.57 -16.56 -11.17
CA LEU A 76 15.33 -16.48 -12.42
C LEU A 76 16.41 -15.40 -12.35
N GLY A 77 17.47 -15.55 -13.16
CA GLY A 77 18.60 -14.63 -13.19
C GLY A 77 19.45 -14.69 -11.93
N ARG A 78 19.98 -13.54 -11.49
CA ARG A 78 20.82 -13.46 -10.29
C ARG A 78 19.96 -13.23 -9.05
N THR A 79 19.59 -14.33 -8.42
CA THR A 79 18.77 -14.37 -7.21
C THR A 79 19.45 -15.13 -6.11
N GLN A 80 19.11 -14.83 -4.86
CA GLN A 80 19.57 -15.57 -3.69
C GLN A 80 18.45 -15.63 -2.64
N TRP A 81 18.32 -16.78 -1.98
CA TRP A 81 17.47 -16.91 -0.79
C TRP A 81 18.23 -16.42 0.42
N VAL A 82 17.62 -15.50 1.17
CA VAL A 82 18.21 -14.87 2.35
C VAL A 82 17.22 -14.86 3.51
N ASP A 83 17.69 -14.53 4.71
CA ASP A 83 16.79 -14.29 5.85
C ASP A 83 15.97 -13.02 5.64
N GLY A 84 14.71 -13.09 6.05
CA GLY A 84 13.73 -12.01 5.93
C GLY A 84 12.90 -11.82 7.18
N PRO A 85 12.05 -10.78 7.22
CA PRO A 85 11.28 -10.41 8.41
C PRO A 85 10.21 -11.46 8.78
N THR A 86 9.80 -12.30 7.83
CA THR A 86 8.81 -13.36 8.01
C THR A 86 9.41 -14.76 7.80
N GLY A 87 10.71 -14.96 8.08
CA GLY A 87 11.39 -16.25 7.98
C GLY A 87 12.25 -16.44 6.73
N GLY A 88 12.08 -15.61 5.68
CA GLY A 88 12.91 -15.65 4.48
C GLY A 88 12.57 -14.54 3.49
N ALA A 89 13.41 -14.38 2.46
CA ALA A 89 13.21 -13.43 1.39
C ALA A 89 13.96 -13.87 0.12
N LEU A 90 13.51 -13.38 -1.02
CA LEU A 90 14.22 -13.46 -2.29
C LEU A 90 15.02 -12.17 -2.50
N GLN A 91 16.35 -12.29 -2.53
CA GLN A 91 17.26 -11.19 -2.85
C GLN A 91 17.50 -11.12 -4.36
N LEU A 92 17.47 -9.91 -4.90
CA LEU A 92 17.56 -9.57 -6.31
C LEU A 92 18.67 -8.55 -6.54
N ASP A 93 19.37 -8.69 -7.68
CA ASP A 93 20.58 -7.90 -7.99
C ASP A 93 20.33 -6.52 -8.62
N GLY A 94 19.07 -6.21 -8.97
CA GLY A 94 18.70 -4.97 -9.66
C GLY A 94 19.06 -4.94 -11.16
N LEU A 95 19.48 -6.05 -11.74
CA LEU A 95 19.97 -6.11 -13.11
C LEU A 95 19.33 -7.24 -13.93
N SER A 96 19.15 -8.41 -13.33
CA SER A 96 18.70 -9.61 -14.02
C SER A 96 17.85 -10.54 -13.17
N GLY A 97 17.88 -10.38 -11.83
CA GLY A 97 17.15 -11.21 -10.89
C GLY A 97 15.67 -10.84 -10.83
N TYR A 98 14.80 -11.84 -10.94
CA TYR A 98 13.33 -11.71 -10.77
C TYR A 98 12.70 -13.08 -10.47
N ALA A 99 11.40 -13.13 -10.21
CA ALA A 99 10.68 -14.39 -10.16
C ALA A 99 9.37 -14.34 -10.93
N GLU A 100 9.09 -15.42 -11.67
CA GLU A 100 7.82 -15.68 -12.34
C GLU A 100 6.90 -16.48 -11.42
N THR A 101 5.62 -16.07 -11.34
CA THR A 101 4.68 -16.72 -10.41
C THR A 101 3.74 -17.70 -11.09
N GLY A 102 3.70 -17.72 -12.40
CA GLY A 102 2.74 -18.49 -13.17
C GLY A 102 1.27 -18.11 -12.89
N THR A 103 1.03 -17.09 -12.05
CA THR A 103 -0.30 -16.67 -11.59
C THR A 103 -0.69 -15.36 -12.24
N ARG A 104 -1.89 -15.31 -12.78
CA ARG A 104 -2.48 -14.09 -13.36
C ARG A 104 -3.61 -13.59 -12.48
N LEU A 105 -3.59 -12.29 -12.21
CA LEU A 105 -4.66 -11.58 -11.54
C LEU A 105 -5.52 -10.85 -12.59
N ASP A 106 -6.84 -10.98 -12.52
CA ASP A 106 -7.72 -10.20 -13.39
C ASP A 106 -7.79 -8.76 -12.89
N THR A 107 -6.99 -7.89 -13.52
CA THR A 107 -6.88 -6.47 -13.13
C THR A 107 -7.73 -5.56 -14.02
N LYS A 108 -8.32 -6.10 -15.10
CA LYS A 108 -9.14 -5.32 -16.01
C LYS A 108 -10.59 -5.32 -15.59
N GLY A 109 -11.07 -4.16 -15.12
CA GLY A 109 -12.46 -3.99 -14.75
C GLY A 109 -12.86 -4.72 -13.46
N GLN A 110 -11.91 -5.09 -12.61
CA GLN A 110 -12.12 -5.80 -11.35
C GLN A 110 -11.42 -5.06 -10.21
N ASP A 111 -11.93 -5.30 -8.99
CA ASP A 111 -11.23 -4.92 -7.77
C ASP A 111 -10.07 -5.87 -7.56
N TYR A 112 -8.93 -5.36 -7.07
CA TYR A 112 -7.82 -6.22 -6.68
C TYR A 112 -6.92 -5.53 -5.66
N SER A 113 -6.09 -6.35 -5.01
CA SER A 113 -5.03 -5.87 -4.12
C SER A 113 -3.79 -6.73 -4.24
N VAL A 114 -2.63 -6.09 -4.14
CA VAL A 114 -1.32 -6.73 -4.15
C VAL A 114 -0.49 -6.22 -2.99
N ALA A 115 0.22 -7.12 -2.31
CA ALA A 115 1.04 -6.73 -1.16
C ALA A 115 2.36 -7.49 -1.14
N ALA A 116 3.40 -6.85 -0.61
CA ALA A 116 4.69 -7.46 -0.36
C ALA A 116 5.44 -6.74 0.76
N ARG A 117 6.33 -7.48 1.44
CA ARG A 117 7.41 -6.87 2.22
C ARG A 117 8.60 -6.66 1.31
N VAL A 118 9.18 -5.47 1.39
CA VAL A 118 10.28 -5.08 0.51
C VAL A 118 11.39 -4.39 1.29
N ARG A 119 12.63 -4.63 0.89
CA ARG A 119 13.81 -3.91 1.35
C ARG A 119 14.62 -3.48 0.13
N LEU A 120 14.65 -2.20 -0.15
CA LEU A 120 15.44 -1.65 -1.24
C LEU A 120 16.87 -1.42 -0.75
N THR A 121 17.85 -1.94 -1.48
CA THR A 121 19.28 -1.78 -1.17
C THR A 121 20.04 -1.07 -2.29
N ALA A 122 19.31 -0.46 -3.23
CA ALA A 122 19.90 0.22 -4.38
C ALA A 122 20.80 1.37 -3.95
N ASP A 123 21.98 1.42 -4.53
CA ASP A 123 22.92 2.54 -4.38
C ASP A 123 22.46 3.77 -5.18
N ASP A 124 21.81 3.53 -6.33
CA ASP A 124 21.19 4.57 -7.15
C ASP A 124 19.68 4.62 -6.95
N MET A 125 19.22 5.63 -6.22
CA MET A 125 17.81 5.90 -5.94
C MET A 125 17.16 6.82 -6.99
N ASN A 126 17.81 7.09 -8.12
CA ASN A 126 17.23 7.92 -9.18
C ASN A 126 16.38 7.12 -10.18
N GLY A 127 16.58 5.80 -10.25
CA GLY A 127 15.84 4.89 -11.12
C GLY A 127 14.48 4.47 -10.56
N PHE A 128 13.76 3.70 -11.35
CA PHE A 128 12.60 2.95 -10.90
C PHE A 128 13.05 1.55 -10.48
N HIS A 129 12.44 1.03 -9.41
CA HIS A 129 12.65 -0.33 -8.93
C HIS A 129 11.29 -0.95 -8.64
N THR A 130 10.89 -1.94 -9.41
CA THR A 130 9.57 -2.56 -9.32
C THR A 130 9.63 -3.85 -8.51
N ALA A 131 8.94 -3.87 -7.37
CA ALA A 131 8.84 -5.05 -6.53
C ALA A 131 7.82 -6.06 -7.07
N LEU A 132 6.65 -5.58 -7.52
CA LEU A 132 5.58 -6.38 -8.09
C LEU A 132 5.04 -5.70 -9.34
N SER A 133 4.82 -6.48 -10.39
CA SER A 133 4.09 -6.04 -11.56
C SER A 133 3.29 -7.20 -12.15
N GLN A 134 2.45 -6.93 -13.13
CA GLN A 134 1.85 -7.97 -13.96
C GLN A 134 2.06 -7.63 -15.42
N ASP A 135 2.58 -8.57 -16.17
CA ASP A 135 2.90 -8.36 -17.58
C ASP A 135 1.66 -8.14 -18.44
N GLY A 136 1.71 -7.10 -19.26
CA GLY A 136 0.89 -6.94 -20.45
C GLY A 136 1.76 -7.14 -21.69
N ASP A 137 1.22 -6.90 -22.89
CA ASP A 137 1.99 -7.09 -24.12
C ASP A 137 3.18 -6.13 -24.21
N GLN A 138 2.94 -4.84 -24.03
CA GLN A 138 3.96 -3.78 -24.15
C GLN A 138 4.31 -3.14 -22.83
N ILE A 139 3.42 -3.17 -21.85
CA ILE A 139 3.58 -2.50 -20.56
C ILE A 139 2.89 -3.30 -19.47
N SER A 140 3.46 -3.34 -18.29
CA SER A 140 2.82 -3.96 -17.13
C SER A 140 1.48 -3.32 -16.80
N ALA A 141 0.50 -4.13 -16.41
CA ALA A 141 -0.85 -3.68 -16.04
C ALA A 141 -0.85 -2.85 -14.76
N PHE A 142 0.05 -3.17 -13.83
CA PHE A 142 0.34 -2.38 -12.64
C PHE A 142 1.82 -2.47 -12.26
N PHE A 143 2.26 -1.51 -11.41
CA PHE A 143 3.60 -1.45 -10.83
C PHE A 143 3.47 -1.08 -9.35
N LEU A 144 3.89 -1.96 -8.45
CA LEU A 144 4.15 -1.64 -7.04
C LEU A 144 5.66 -1.44 -6.92
N GLN A 145 6.11 -0.20 -6.75
CA GLN A 145 7.50 0.16 -7.05
C GLN A 145 8.04 1.28 -6.16
N TYR A 146 9.34 1.45 -6.16
CA TYR A 146 10.00 2.71 -5.83
C TYR A 146 10.12 3.54 -7.12
N SER A 147 9.81 4.83 -7.01
CA SER A 147 9.93 5.83 -8.09
C SER A 147 11.06 6.80 -7.75
N GLY A 148 12.16 6.73 -8.49
CA GLY A 148 13.24 7.70 -8.34
C GLY A 148 12.85 9.13 -8.71
N GLN A 149 11.87 9.28 -9.63
CA GLN A 149 11.31 10.58 -9.97
C GLN A 149 10.63 11.25 -8.76
N ASP A 150 9.87 10.48 -7.98
CA ASP A 150 9.14 10.97 -6.81
C ASP A 150 9.96 10.79 -5.51
N GLN A 151 11.06 10.04 -5.60
CA GLN A 151 11.89 9.62 -4.46
C GLN A 151 11.08 8.95 -3.35
N ASN A 152 10.07 8.16 -3.73
CA ASN A 152 9.18 7.48 -2.79
C ASN A 152 8.56 6.23 -3.43
N PHE A 153 7.87 5.43 -2.60
CA PHE A 153 7.09 4.32 -3.09
C PHE A 153 5.88 4.82 -3.90
N ALA A 154 5.50 4.04 -4.89
CA ALA A 154 4.39 4.33 -5.77
C ALA A 154 3.62 3.06 -6.16
N PHE A 155 2.32 3.21 -6.38
CA PHE A 155 1.48 2.25 -7.07
C PHE A 155 0.99 2.90 -8.35
N SER A 156 1.23 2.25 -9.49
CA SER A 156 1.09 2.88 -10.81
C SER A 156 0.36 1.98 -11.79
N PHE A 157 -0.33 2.62 -12.71
CA PHE A 157 -0.81 2.06 -13.99
C PHE A 157 -0.18 2.85 -15.14
N SER A 158 -0.40 2.43 -16.38
CA SER A 158 -0.09 3.28 -17.54
C SER A 158 -0.87 4.59 -17.47
N GLY A 159 -0.16 5.71 -17.41
CA GLY A 159 -0.74 7.05 -17.36
C GLY A 159 -1.23 7.53 -15.98
N ALA A 160 -1.13 6.72 -14.93
CA ALA A 160 -1.52 7.12 -13.58
C ALA A 160 -0.59 6.54 -12.51
N ARG A 161 -0.28 7.36 -11.50
CA ARG A 161 0.55 6.96 -10.37
C ARG A 161 0.03 7.60 -9.09
N THR A 162 -0.10 6.82 -8.01
CA THR A 162 -0.24 7.35 -6.66
C THR A 162 1.06 7.13 -5.89
N VAL A 163 1.53 8.17 -5.22
CA VAL A 163 2.80 8.20 -4.51
C VAL A 163 2.55 8.21 -3.00
N ALA A 164 3.48 7.68 -2.24
CA ALA A 164 3.42 7.67 -0.78
C ALA A 164 3.72 9.06 -0.18
N GLU A 165 2.93 10.07 -0.55
CA GLU A 165 3.13 11.48 -0.16
C GLU A 165 2.94 11.75 1.34
N LYS A 166 2.23 10.85 2.04
CA LYS A 166 1.93 11.00 3.47
C LYS A 166 2.96 10.32 4.38
N THR A 167 4.01 9.75 3.82
CA THR A 167 5.06 9.05 4.56
C THR A 167 6.41 9.73 4.34
N GLU A 168 7.36 9.44 5.23
CA GLU A 168 8.76 9.80 5.00
C GLU A 168 9.31 9.08 3.78
N LYS A 169 10.37 9.64 3.19
CA LYS A 169 11.10 8.99 2.10
C LYS A 169 11.67 7.64 2.55
N PRO A 170 11.60 6.61 1.71
CA PRO A 170 12.17 5.31 2.04
C PRO A 170 13.67 5.39 2.31
N GLN A 171 14.10 4.64 3.30
CA GLN A 171 15.51 4.48 3.64
C GLN A 171 16.03 3.16 3.06
N ALA A 172 17.18 3.19 2.37
CA ALA A 172 17.83 1.99 1.90
C ALA A 172 18.15 1.05 3.07
N GLY A 173 17.98 -0.25 2.86
CA GLY A 173 18.21 -1.29 3.86
C GLY A 173 17.11 -1.48 4.90
N ARG A 174 16.07 -0.62 4.92
CA ARG A 174 14.90 -0.78 5.80
C ARG A 174 13.81 -1.61 5.11
N TRP A 175 13.17 -2.49 5.88
CA TRP A 175 11.99 -3.21 5.45
C TRP A 175 10.73 -2.35 5.54
N TYR A 176 9.88 -2.48 4.52
CA TYR A 176 8.57 -1.85 4.43
C TYR A 176 7.54 -2.87 3.98
N HIS A 177 6.32 -2.76 4.47
CA HIS A 177 5.18 -3.47 3.91
C HIS A 177 4.43 -2.55 2.95
N LEU A 178 4.38 -2.91 1.69
CA LEU A 178 3.66 -2.18 0.66
C LEU A 178 2.37 -2.91 0.31
N THR A 179 1.26 -2.17 0.17
CA THR A 179 0.02 -2.69 -0.40
C THR A 179 -0.54 -1.71 -1.40
N GLY A 180 -0.77 -2.16 -2.63
CA GLY A 180 -1.54 -1.46 -3.64
C GLY A 180 -2.97 -2.03 -3.69
N THR A 181 -3.99 -1.18 -3.64
CA THR A 181 -5.39 -1.59 -3.83
C THR A 181 -6.02 -0.82 -4.97
N TYR A 182 -6.93 -1.46 -5.68
CA TYR A 182 -7.76 -0.85 -6.71
C TYR A 182 -9.23 -1.20 -6.51
N SER A 183 -10.09 -0.16 -6.55
CA SER A 183 -11.54 -0.27 -6.58
C SER A 183 -12.05 0.10 -7.97
N GLN A 184 -12.62 -0.85 -8.66
CA GLN A 184 -13.25 -0.64 -9.96
C GLN A 184 -14.48 0.25 -9.86
N LYS A 185 -15.26 0.10 -8.79
CA LYS A 185 -16.47 0.91 -8.58
C LYS A 185 -16.15 2.40 -8.46
N ASP A 186 -15.10 2.73 -7.73
CA ASP A 186 -14.71 4.11 -7.43
C ASP A 186 -13.58 4.61 -8.36
N HIS A 187 -13.09 3.75 -9.26
CA HIS A 187 -11.89 3.98 -10.06
C HIS A 187 -10.71 4.49 -9.22
N ARG A 188 -10.58 3.95 -8.00
CA ARG A 188 -9.65 4.47 -7.00
C ARG A 188 -8.52 3.50 -6.77
N MET A 189 -7.31 3.98 -7.01
CA MET A 189 -6.08 3.33 -6.60
C MET A 189 -5.58 3.92 -5.29
N GLN A 190 -5.11 3.06 -4.38
CA GLN A 190 -4.55 3.46 -3.10
C GLN A 190 -3.22 2.74 -2.86
N LEU A 191 -2.29 3.43 -2.23
CA LEU A 191 -1.03 2.88 -1.76
C LEU A 191 -0.98 2.97 -0.24
N TYR A 192 -0.65 1.87 0.38
CA TYR A 192 -0.39 1.78 1.82
C TYR A 192 1.08 1.43 2.05
N VAL A 193 1.68 2.06 3.05
CA VAL A 193 3.02 1.76 3.54
C VAL A 193 2.92 1.44 5.03
N ASP A 194 3.46 0.31 5.43
CA ASP A 194 3.40 -0.20 6.81
C ASP A 194 1.97 -0.16 7.39
N GLY A 195 0.99 -0.62 6.60
CA GLY A 195 -0.42 -0.70 6.97
C GLY A 195 -1.20 0.62 6.94
N ARG A 196 -0.56 1.76 6.64
CA ARG A 196 -1.16 3.09 6.66
C ARG A 196 -1.34 3.65 5.26
N LEU A 197 -2.49 4.28 5.00
CA LEU A 197 -2.76 4.92 3.71
C LEU A 197 -1.75 6.05 3.44
N ALA A 198 -0.89 5.82 2.46
CA ALA A 198 0.19 6.73 2.08
C ALA A 198 -0.16 7.61 0.87
N GLY A 199 -1.00 7.13 -0.03
CA GLY A 199 -1.44 7.88 -1.20
C GLY A 199 -2.74 7.33 -1.79
N SER A 200 -3.47 8.17 -2.53
CA SER A 200 -4.70 7.77 -3.23
C SER A 200 -4.92 8.63 -4.47
N ARG A 201 -5.41 8.00 -5.55
CA ARG A 201 -5.72 8.68 -6.81
C ARG A 201 -6.90 8.03 -7.52
N ILE A 202 -7.71 8.83 -8.19
CA ILE A 202 -8.73 8.34 -9.13
C ILE A 202 -8.06 8.11 -10.48
N ALA A 203 -8.13 6.87 -10.97
CA ALA A 203 -7.59 6.48 -12.26
C ALA A 203 -8.21 5.17 -12.73
N THR A 204 -8.27 4.96 -14.04
CA THR A 204 -8.73 3.71 -14.66
C THR A 204 -7.57 3.07 -15.40
N SER A 205 -7.27 1.81 -15.09
CA SER A 205 -6.31 1.01 -15.87
C SER A 205 -6.94 0.63 -17.22
N SER A 206 -6.18 0.83 -18.29
CA SER A 206 -6.56 0.45 -19.66
C SER A 206 -5.76 -0.73 -20.20
N VAL A 207 -4.81 -1.24 -19.44
CA VAL A 207 -3.91 -2.31 -19.88
C VAL A 207 -4.55 -3.66 -19.60
N ASP A 208 -4.63 -4.51 -20.63
CA ASP A 208 -4.98 -5.91 -20.49
C ASP A 208 -3.80 -6.69 -19.89
N PRO A 209 -4.01 -7.38 -18.78
CA PRO A 209 -2.99 -8.27 -18.25
C PRO A 209 -2.94 -9.55 -19.11
N THR A 210 -2.01 -9.62 -20.05
CA THR A 210 -1.85 -10.80 -20.93
C THR A 210 -0.93 -11.85 -20.32
N GLY A 211 -0.06 -11.42 -19.39
CA GLY A 211 0.90 -12.25 -18.70
C GLY A 211 0.61 -12.41 -17.20
N GLU A 212 1.58 -12.97 -16.53
CA GLU A 212 1.55 -13.28 -15.11
C GLU A 212 2.01 -12.14 -14.21
N VAL A 213 1.76 -12.26 -12.92
CA VAL A 213 2.40 -11.43 -11.90
C VAL A 213 3.87 -11.82 -11.79
N VAL A 214 4.74 -10.81 -11.75
CA VAL A 214 6.19 -10.95 -11.67
C VAL A 214 6.72 -10.21 -10.46
N LEU A 215 7.69 -10.82 -9.77
CA LEU A 215 8.38 -10.25 -8.64
C LEU A 215 9.73 -9.70 -9.09
N GLY A 216 10.01 -8.44 -8.81
CA GLY A 216 11.34 -7.86 -8.97
C GLY A 216 11.67 -7.23 -10.32
N ARG A 217 10.70 -7.08 -11.21
CA ARG A 217 10.86 -6.34 -12.46
C ARG A 217 9.53 -5.84 -13.02
N ALA A 218 9.58 -5.03 -14.03
CA ALA A 218 8.41 -4.63 -14.83
C ALA A 218 8.66 -4.85 -16.32
N LYS A 219 7.63 -4.54 -17.13
CA LYS A 219 7.70 -4.44 -18.59
C LYS A 219 7.29 -3.04 -19.03
N PHE A 220 8.05 -2.43 -19.92
CA PHE A 220 7.76 -1.15 -20.55
C PHE A 220 8.28 -1.12 -21.98
N ASN A 221 7.44 -0.70 -22.94
CA ASN A 221 7.74 -0.74 -24.39
C ASN A 221 8.18 -2.14 -24.90
N GLY A 222 7.61 -3.20 -24.34
CA GLY A 222 7.95 -4.57 -24.67
C GLY A 222 9.22 -5.12 -24.00
N GLU A 223 10.01 -4.27 -23.37
CA GLU A 223 11.27 -4.65 -22.72
C GLU A 223 11.09 -4.88 -21.22
N THR A 224 11.93 -5.76 -20.64
CA THR A 224 12.02 -5.93 -19.19
C THR A 224 12.85 -4.80 -18.59
N VAL A 225 12.30 -4.10 -17.59
CA VAL A 225 12.85 -2.89 -17.01
C VAL A 225 12.67 -2.88 -15.49
N ASP A 226 13.23 -1.84 -14.86
CA ASP A 226 12.97 -1.46 -13.46
C ASP A 226 13.22 -2.59 -12.47
N PHE A 227 14.32 -3.33 -12.68
CA PHE A 227 14.71 -4.43 -11.81
C PHE A 227 14.87 -3.96 -10.35
N TRP A 228 14.31 -4.76 -9.43
CA TRP A 228 14.43 -4.50 -8.00
C TRP A 228 15.83 -4.83 -7.49
N GLN A 229 16.49 -3.90 -6.86
CA GLN A 229 17.76 -4.15 -6.16
C GLN A 229 17.50 -4.22 -4.66
N GLY A 230 17.46 -5.43 -4.12
CA GLY A 230 17.14 -5.67 -2.73
C GLY A 230 16.32 -6.93 -2.52
N ASP A 231 15.49 -6.95 -1.49
CA ASP A 231 14.81 -8.16 -1.07
C ASP A 231 13.29 -8.01 -1.14
N ILE A 232 12.62 -9.11 -1.45
CA ILE A 232 11.17 -9.25 -1.48
C ILE A 232 10.79 -10.46 -0.63
N ALA A 233 9.77 -10.30 0.21
CA ALA A 233 9.22 -11.34 1.08
C ALA A 233 7.68 -11.20 1.19
N ASP A 234 7.02 -12.27 1.64
CA ASP A 234 5.62 -12.30 2.05
C ASP A 234 4.69 -11.63 1.02
N VAL A 235 4.64 -12.19 -0.19
CA VAL A 235 3.88 -11.65 -1.33
C VAL A 235 2.47 -12.21 -1.36
N HIS A 236 1.48 -11.33 -1.43
CA HIS A 236 0.06 -11.68 -1.45
C HIS A 236 -0.67 -11.06 -2.63
N LEU A 237 -1.60 -11.80 -3.23
CA LEU A 237 -2.52 -11.36 -4.28
C LEU A 237 -3.97 -11.60 -3.85
N TYR A 238 -4.83 -10.63 -4.09
CA TYR A 238 -6.27 -10.68 -3.82
C TYR A 238 -7.06 -10.21 -5.02
N ASP A 239 -8.15 -10.91 -5.34
CA ASP A 239 -9.14 -10.57 -6.38
C ASP A 239 -10.24 -9.63 -5.85
N ARG A 240 -9.91 -8.80 -4.90
CA ARG A 240 -10.79 -7.81 -4.27
C ARG A 240 -10.00 -6.63 -3.69
N GLU A 241 -10.66 -5.51 -3.49
CA GLU A 241 -10.10 -4.43 -2.68
C GLU A 241 -10.02 -4.86 -1.20
N LEU A 242 -8.83 -4.76 -0.61
CA LEU A 242 -8.67 -4.92 0.83
C LEU A 242 -9.13 -3.67 1.57
N THR A 243 -9.84 -3.87 2.67
CA THR A 243 -10.19 -2.77 3.57
C THR A 243 -8.95 -2.26 4.32
N PRO A 244 -8.95 -1.00 4.79
CA PRO A 244 -7.82 -0.46 5.57
C PRO A 244 -7.45 -1.31 6.80
N ARG A 245 -8.43 -1.94 7.47
CA ARG A 245 -8.19 -2.83 8.61
C ARG A 245 -7.49 -4.12 8.20
N GLU A 246 -7.87 -4.69 7.05
CA GLU A 246 -7.21 -5.88 6.53
C GLU A 246 -5.76 -5.57 6.12
N VAL A 247 -5.52 -4.42 5.50
CA VAL A 247 -4.15 -3.97 5.16
C VAL A 247 -3.31 -3.76 6.42
N GLU A 248 -3.87 -3.14 7.47
CA GLU A 248 -3.20 -2.98 8.77
C GLU A 248 -2.86 -4.35 9.39
N SER A 249 -3.82 -5.29 9.42
CA SER A 249 -3.61 -6.64 9.94
C SER A 249 -2.55 -7.41 9.15
N LEU A 250 -2.55 -7.28 7.80
CA LEU A 250 -1.58 -7.93 6.94
C LEU A 250 -0.17 -7.40 7.19
N SER A 251 -0.02 -6.07 7.36
CA SER A 251 1.27 -5.44 7.62
C SER A 251 1.85 -5.77 9.01
N ALA A 252 0.97 -6.02 9.99
CA ALA A 252 1.35 -6.35 11.38
C ALA A 252 1.66 -7.84 11.59
N ARG A 253 1.57 -8.67 10.54
CA ARG A 253 1.77 -10.11 10.63
C ARG A 253 3.20 -10.43 11.05
N GLU A 254 3.33 -11.20 12.15
CA GLU A 254 4.59 -11.78 12.60
C GLU A 254 4.95 -13.02 11.76
N PRO A 255 6.21 -13.46 11.76
CA PRO A 255 6.62 -14.73 11.15
C PRO A 255 5.88 -15.90 11.79
N ASP A 256 5.43 -16.87 10.99
CA ASP A 256 4.89 -18.15 11.45
C ASP A 256 6.00 -19.07 11.95
#